data_a86fafb1d5cbe079e88b19b536245f14
#
_entry.id   a86fafb1d5cbe079e88b19b536245f14
#
_cell.length_a   1.000
_cell.length_b   1.000
_cell.length_c   1.000
_cell.angle_alpha   90.00
_cell.angle_beta   90.00
_cell.angle_gamma   90.00
#
_symmetry.space_group_name_H-M   'P 1'
#
loop_
_entity.id
_entity.type
_entity.pdbx_description
1 polymer ?
#
loop_
_entity_poly.entity_id
_entity_poly.type
_entity_poly.pdbx_seq_one_letter_code
_entity_poly.pdbx_strand_id
1 'polypeptide(L)'
;MWMLLVLLYGVLKGVREVVKKKALTKNTVMEVLFFYTLLAFLFVVPDAKNAMGMEPKYYLYVALKSFVIFLAWIFSFKAIDKMPISIYGILDLSRVLFATLLGVFVLQEVLGVYQMIGLILVSAGLILLKFRPGTARNRQKEDIQVVYVLFAFASCILNAVSGLMDKLLMREISSSQLQFWYMLFLVSYYGIYLVVTRTRISRSVLKNGWIWLLSILFEVF
;
A
#
# COMPACT_ATOMS: atom_id res chain seq x y z
N MET A 1 0.37 -7.25 25.89
CA MET A 1 0.48 -5.91 25.28
C MET A 1 0.71 -5.99 23.76
N TRP A 2 1.69 -6.74 23.28
CA TRP A 2 1.99 -6.90 21.85
C TRP A 2 0.81 -7.40 20.99
N MET A 3 0.09 -8.44 21.42
CA MET A 3 -1.07 -8.97 20.70
C MET A 3 -2.17 -7.94 20.50
N LEU A 4 -2.41 -7.07 21.48
CA LEU A 4 -3.42 -6.01 21.39
C LEU A 4 -3.06 -4.97 20.34
N LEU A 5 -1.77 -4.62 20.23
CA LEU A 5 -1.26 -3.74 19.16
C LEU A 5 -1.43 -4.35 17.77
N VAL A 6 -1.18 -5.65 17.63
CA VAL A 6 -1.37 -6.36 16.35
C VAL A 6 -2.85 -6.40 15.95
N LEU A 7 -3.76 -6.66 16.90
CA LEU A 7 -5.19 -6.63 16.64
C LEU A 7 -5.66 -5.23 16.25
N LEU A 8 -5.22 -4.20 16.97
CA LEU A 8 -5.53 -2.81 16.65
C LEU A 8 -5.04 -2.44 15.24
N TYR A 9 -3.80 -2.81 14.90
CA TYR A 9 -3.26 -2.64 13.55
C TYR A 9 -4.15 -3.31 12.49
N GLY A 10 -4.58 -4.54 12.72
CA GLY A 10 -5.45 -5.27 11.80
C GLY A 10 -6.80 -4.58 11.57
N VAL A 11 -7.43 -4.08 12.65
CA VAL A 11 -8.68 -3.33 12.56
C VAL A 11 -8.48 -2.02 11.79
N LEU A 12 -7.47 -1.24 12.14
CA LEU A 12 -7.17 0.02 11.47
C LEU A 12 -6.84 -0.19 9.99
N LYS A 13 -6.10 -1.25 9.65
CA LYS A 13 -5.84 -1.63 8.26
C LYS A 13 -7.15 -1.95 7.51
N GLY A 14 -8.06 -2.70 8.12
CA GLY A 14 -9.38 -2.98 7.54
C GLY A 14 -10.19 -1.71 7.30
N VAL A 15 -10.23 -0.80 8.27
CA VAL A 15 -10.88 0.52 8.13
C VAL A 15 -10.27 1.32 6.98
N ARG A 16 -8.94 1.35 6.88
CA ARG A 16 -8.23 2.04 5.80
C ARG A 16 -8.64 1.53 4.41
N GLU A 17 -8.78 0.23 4.20
CA GLU A 17 -9.21 -0.33 2.92
C GLU A 17 -10.66 0.07 2.56
N VAL A 18 -11.55 0.12 3.55
CA VAL A 18 -12.93 0.63 3.35
C VAL A 18 -12.90 2.11 2.97
N VAL A 19 -12.09 2.92 3.66
CA VAL A 19 -11.95 4.35 3.38
C VAL A 19 -11.38 4.59 1.98
N LYS A 20 -10.38 3.82 1.54
CA LYS A 20 -9.87 3.84 0.15
C LYS A 20 -10.99 3.63 -0.86
N LYS A 21 -11.77 2.57 -0.68
CA LYS A 21 -12.91 2.28 -1.58
C LYS A 21 -13.91 3.43 -1.63
N LYS A 22 -14.24 4.02 -0.47
CA LYS A 22 -15.16 5.17 -0.40
C LYS A 22 -14.56 6.44 -1.00
N ALA A 23 -13.26 6.67 -0.86
CA ALA A 23 -12.59 7.81 -1.47
C ALA A 23 -12.64 7.77 -3.01
N LEU A 24 -12.62 6.55 -3.59
CA LEU A 24 -12.68 6.31 -5.02
C LEU A 24 -14.08 6.45 -5.65
N THR A 25 -15.17 6.50 -4.86
CA THR A 25 -16.53 6.53 -5.40
C THR A 25 -16.85 7.77 -6.24
N LYS A 26 -16.18 8.89 -5.97
CA LYS A 26 -16.45 10.19 -6.63
C LYS A 26 -15.23 10.79 -7.34
N ASN A 27 -14.08 10.14 -7.25
CA ASN A 27 -12.80 10.68 -7.73
C ASN A 27 -12.02 9.60 -8.48
N THR A 28 -11.14 10.00 -9.37
CA THR A 28 -10.26 9.07 -10.07
C THR A 28 -9.15 8.57 -9.15
N VAL A 29 -8.60 7.38 -9.47
CA VAL A 29 -7.51 6.78 -8.71
C VAL A 29 -6.34 7.75 -8.52
N MET A 30 -5.95 8.46 -9.59
CA MET A 30 -4.81 9.37 -9.55
C MET A 30 -5.05 10.62 -8.72
N GLU A 31 -6.26 11.17 -8.76
CA GLU A 31 -6.64 12.29 -7.91
C GLU A 31 -6.57 11.89 -6.43
N VAL A 32 -7.15 10.72 -6.08
CA VAL A 32 -7.12 10.24 -4.69
C VAL A 32 -5.69 10.02 -4.23
N LEU A 33 -4.85 9.35 -5.03
CA LEU A 33 -3.46 9.09 -4.70
C LEU A 33 -2.65 10.37 -4.49
N PHE A 34 -2.77 11.33 -5.39
CA PHE A 34 -2.05 12.60 -5.29
C PHE A 34 -2.45 13.39 -4.03
N PHE A 35 -3.75 13.61 -3.83
CA PHE A 35 -4.20 14.41 -2.68
C PHE A 35 -3.97 13.71 -1.35
N TYR A 36 -4.19 12.41 -1.29
CA TYR A 36 -3.90 11.61 -0.12
C TYR A 36 -2.42 11.65 0.28
N THR A 37 -1.50 11.49 -0.69
CA THR A 37 -0.06 11.56 -0.42
C THR A 37 0.40 12.97 -0.12
N LEU A 38 -0.17 13.99 -0.78
CA LEU A 38 0.14 15.40 -0.51
C LEU A 38 -0.26 15.79 0.91
N LEU A 39 -1.46 15.40 1.35
CA LEU A 39 -1.93 15.68 2.70
C LEU A 39 -1.09 14.93 3.74
N ALA A 40 -0.78 13.65 3.49
CA ALA A 40 0.10 12.87 4.36
C ALA A 40 1.52 13.50 4.44
N PHE A 41 2.07 13.97 3.32
CA PHE A 41 3.35 14.68 3.32
C PHE A 41 3.34 15.91 4.21
N LEU A 42 2.24 16.69 4.24
CA LEU A 42 2.14 17.86 5.11
C LEU A 42 2.30 17.54 6.60
N PHE A 43 1.90 16.34 7.04
CA PHE A 43 2.12 15.88 8.42
C PHE A 43 3.59 15.54 8.70
N VAL A 44 4.37 15.17 7.67
CA VAL A 44 5.80 14.85 7.80
C VAL A 44 6.69 16.10 7.72
N VAL A 45 6.21 17.20 7.14
CA VAL A 45 6.97 18.46 6.99
C VAL A 45 7.58 18.97 8.30
N PRO A 46 6.91 18.91 9.46
CA PRO A 46 7.51 19.35 10.72
C PRO A 46 8.81 18.62 11.10
N ASP A 47 8.98 17.38 10.65
CA ASP A 47 10.18 16.56 10.89
C ASP A 47 11.30 16.79 9.85
N ALA A 48 11.13 17.74 8.94
CA ALA A 48 12.09 18.05 7.87
C ALA A 48 13.50 18.35 8.38
N LYS A 49 13.64 18.93 9.58
CA LYS A 49 14.94 19.22 10.19
C LYS A 49 15.74 17.94 10.44
N ASN A 50 15.08 16.88 10.88
CA ASN A 50 15.71 15.58 11.17
C ASN A 50 15.95 14.76 9.89
N ALA A 51 15.34 15.16 8.78
CA ALA A 51 15.47 14.50 7.49
C ALA A 51 16.67 14.97 6.65
N MET A 52 17.32 16.04 7.05
CA MET A 52 18.49 16.61 6.35
C MET A 52 19.80 15.85 6.68
N GLY A 53 20.83 16.04 5.81
CA GLY A 53 22.16 15.48 6.06
C GLY A 53 22.35 14.04 5.60
N MET A 54 21.48 13.51 4.75
CA MET A 54 21.63 12.19 4.15
C MET A 54 22.73 12.21 3.06
N GLU A 55 23.52 11.14 2.96
CA GLU A 55 24.51 11.02 1.89
C GLU A 55 23.86 10.97 0.49
N PRO A 56 24.48 11.58 -0.54
CA PRO A 56 23.88 11.70 -1.87
C PRO A 56 23.42 10.38 -2.50
N LYS A 57 24.13 9.28 -2.25
CA LYS A 57 23.78 7.95 -2.78
C LYS A 57 22.42 7.46 -2.32
N TYR A 58 22.03 7.77 -1.07
CA TYR A 58 20.75 7.28 -0.51
C TYR A 58 19.54 8.01 -1.07
N TYR A 59 19.68 9.26 -1.55
CA TYR A 59 18.57 9.93 -2.26
C TYR A 59 18.14 9.15 -3.49
N LEU A 60 19.10 8.58 -4.24
CA LEU A 60 18.76 7.75 -5.40
C LEU A 60 18.04 6.46 -5.00
N TYR A 61 18.50 5.79 -3.94
CA TYR A 61 17.85 4.56 -3.46
C TYR A 61 16.44 4.84 -2.93
N VAL A 62 16.24 5.94 -2.20
CA VAL A 62 14.92 6.35 -1.72
C VAL A 62 14.01 6.75 -2.90
N ALA A 63 14.52 7.43 -3.90
CA ALA A 63 13.78 7.75 -5.12
C ALA A 63 13.34 6.47 -5.86
N LEU A 64 14.23 5.49 -6.03
CA LEU A 64 13.92 4.20 -6.65
C LEU A 64 12.85 3.45 -5.84
N LYS A 65 12.98 3.38 -4.52
CA LYS A 65 11.99 2.79 -3.61
C LYS A 65 10.63 3.49 -3.76
N SER A 66 10.63 4.82 -3.81
CA SER A 66 9.41 5.62 -3.97
C SER A 66 8.74 5.35 -5.32
N PHE A 67 9.52 5.12 -6.38
CA PHE A 67 8.99 4.74 -7.68
C PHE A 67 8.34 3.35 -7.66
N VAL A 68 8.93 2.39 -6.97
CA VAL A 68 8.33 1.04 -6.78
C VAL A 68 6.99 1.16 -6.08
N ILE A 69 6.89 1.96 -5.02
CA ILE A 69 5.62 2.19 -4.29
C ILE A 69 4.62 2.98 -5.14
N PHE A 70 5.07 3.95 -5.91
CA PHE A 70 4.21 4.69 -6.85
C PHE A 70 3.45 3.72 -7.77
N LEU A 71 4.14 2.76 -8.37
CA LEU A 71 3.52 1.71 -9.20
C LEU A 71 2.63 0.77 -8.37
N ALA A 72 3.12 0.34 -7.21
CA ALA A 72 2.38 -0.56 -6.32
C ALA A 72 1.02 0.02 -5.93
N TRP A 73 0.97 1.30 -5.59
CA TRP A 73 -0.27 1.94 -5.17
C TRP A 73 -1.23 2.21 -6.32
N ILE A 74 -0.72 2.53 -7.51
CA ILE A 74 -1.57 2.62 -8.71
C ILE A 74 -2.28 1.30 -8.96
N PHE A 75 -1.56 0.17 -8.93
CA PHE A 75 -2.15 -1.15 -9.12
C PHE A 75 -3.12 -1.51 -7.99
N SER A 76 -2.74 -1.25 -6.74
CA SER A 76 -3.59 -1.47 -5.57
C SER A 76 -4.92 -0.71 -5.67
N PHE A 77 -4.86 0.59 -5.95
CA PHE A 77 -6.05 1.44 -6.02
C PHE A 77 -6.93 1.11 -7.23
N LYS A 78 -6.33 0.76 -8.38
CA LYS A 78 -7.09 0.25 -9.54
C LYS A 78 -7.79 -1.07 -9.24
N ALA A 79 -7.13 -1.97 -8.51
CA ALA A 79 -7.72 -3.24 -8.11
C ALA A 79 -8.89 -3.03 -7.14
N ILE A 80 -8.70 -2.24 -6.07
CA ILE A 80 -9.76 -2.00 -5.08
C ILE A 80 -10.94 -1.21 -5.64
N ASP A 81 -10.72 -0.35 -6.64
CA ASP A 81 -11.78 0.38 -7.32
C ASP A 81 -12.75 -0.57 -8.03
N LYS A 82 -12.25 -1.60 -8.69
CA LYS A 82 -13.01 -2.51 -9.56
C LYS A 82 -13.37 -3.84 -8.92
N MET A 83 -12.88 -4.14 -7.72
CA MET A 83 -13.12 -5.40 -7.03
C MET A 83 -13.92 -5.21 -5.74
N PRO A 84 -14.70 -6.21 -5.28
CA PRO A 84 -15.25 -6.23 -3.92
C PRO A 84 -14.13 -6.17 -2.87
N ILE A 85 -14.31 -5.34 -1.83
CA ILE A 85 -13.31 -5.16 -0.77
C ILE A 85 -12.91 -6.49 -0.13
N SER A 86 -13.87 -7.39 0.07
CA SER A 86 -13.63 -8.71 0.66
C SER A 86 -12.65 -9.55 -0.15
N ILE A 87 -12.76 -9.53 -1.48
CA ILE A 87 -11.86 -10.29 -2.37
C ILE A 87 -10.50 -9.61 -2.42
N TYR A 88 -10.46 -8.28 -2.59
CA TYR A 88 -9.21 -7.53 -2.55
C TYR A 88 -8.45 -7.75 -1.23
N GLY A 89 -9.14 -7.65 -0.08
CA GLY A 89 -8.51 -7.84 1.22
C GLY A 89 -7.87 -9.22 1.41
N ILE A 90 -8.50 -10.28 0.86
CA ILE A 90 -7.91 -11.63 0.91
C ILE A 90 -6.70 -11.72 -0.02
N LEU A 91 -6.78 -11.17 -1.24
CA LEU A 91 -5.64 -11.14 -2.16
C LEU A 91 -4.47 -10.32 -1.60
N ASP A 92 -4.74 -9.22 -0.88
CA ASP A 92 -3.70 -8.40 -0.23
C ASP A 92 -2.91 -9.18 0.85
N LEU A 93 -3.48 -10.25 1.41
CA LEU A 93 -2.74 -11.13 2.32
C LEU A 93 -1.57 -11.83 1.63
N SER A 94 -1.61 -12.03 0.30
CA SER A 94 -0.49 -12.60 -0.45
C SER A 94 0.80 -11.77 -0.33
N ARG A 95 0.68 -10.47 -0.01
CA ARG A 95 1.84 -9.62 0.28
C ARG A 95 2.71 -10.18 1.39
N VAL A 96 2.11 -10.80 2.41
CA VAL A 96 2.85 -11.43 3.53
C VAL A 96 3.69 -12.58 3.00
N LEU A 97 3.14 -13.41 2.08
CA LEU A 97 3.88 -14.52 1.45
C LEU A 97 5.08 -14.00 0.67
N PHE A 98 4.87 -13.01 -0.20
CA PHE A 98 5.97 -12.41 -0.99
C PHE A 98 7.02 -11.74 -0.11
N ALA A 99 6.61 -11.00 0.93
CA ALA A 99 7.55 -10.36 1.85
C ALA A 99 8.38 -11.39 2.61
N THR A 100 7.78 -12.49 3.05
CA THR A 100 8.49 -13.57 3.74
C THR A 100 9.46 -14.28 2.80
N LEU A 101 9.05 -14.60 1.57
CA LEU A 101 9.92 -15.20 0.56
C LEU A 101 11.13 -14.30 0.28
N LEU A 102 10.91 -13.01 0.06
CA LEU A 102 12.01 -12.06 -0.14
C LEU A 102 12.92 -11.95 1.09
N GLY A 103 12.37 -11.96 2.30
CA GLY A 103 13.16 -11.99 3.55
C GLY A 103 14.09 -13.20 3.63
N VAL A 104 13.56 -14.39 3.33
CA VAL A 104 14.34 -15.62 3.34
C VAL A 104 15.39 -15.65 2.22
N PHE A 105 15.01 -15.36 0.96
CA PHE A 105 15.91 -15.51 -0.17
C PHE A 105 16.94 -14.38 -0.29
N VAL A 106 16.56 -13.14 0.02
CA VAL A 106 17.43 -11.98 -0.16
C VAL A 106 18.17 -11.61 1.12
N LEU A 107 17.47 -11.59 2.26
CA LEU A 107 18.07 -11.23 3.55
C LEU A 107 18.62 -12.45 4.31
N GLN A 108 18.43 -13.68 3.80
CA GLN A 108 18.83 -14.93 4.45
C GLN A 108 18.23 -15.07 5.87
N GLU A 109 17.00 -14.54 6.05
CA GLU A 109 16.31 -14.61 7.34
C GLU A 109 15.87 -16.04 7.63
N VAL A 110 16.13 -16.53 8.85
CA VAL A 110 15.66 -17.83 9.30
C VAL A 110 14.24 -17.67 9.87
N LEU A 111 13.30 -18.43 9.33
CA LEU A 111 11.92 -18.41 9.79
C LEU A 111 11.79 -19.13 11.13
N GLY A 112 11.21 -18.46 12.11
CA GLY A 112 10.78 -19.09 13.35
C GLY A 112 9.57 -19.99 13.14
N VAL A 113 9.37 -20.98 14.02
CA VAL A 113 8.26 -21.95 13.94
C VAL A 113 6.88 -21.25 13.85
N TYR A 114 6.66 -20.19 14.63
CA TYR A 114 5.41 -19.44 14.61
C TYR A 114 5.18 -18.70 13.28
N GLN A 115 6.25 -18.22 12.64
CA GLN A 115 6.18 -17.59 11.32
C GLN A 115 5.82 -18.61 10.24
N MET A 116 6.37 -19.83 10.31
CA MET A 116 6.03 -20.94 9.40
C MET A 116 4.56 -21.33 9.54
N ILE A 117 4.05 -21.46 10.77
CA ILE A 117 2.63 -21.76 11.01
C ILE A 117 1.75 -20.65 10.44
N GLY A 118 2.08 -19.38 10.70
CA GLY A 118 1.35 -18.24 10.13
C GLY A 118 1.34 -18.24 8.61
N LEU A 119 2.47 -18.56 7.98
CA LEU A 119 2.60 -18.64 6.53
C LEU A 119 1.70 -19.74 5.93
N ILE A 120 1.67 -20.92 6.56
CA ILE A 120 0.81 -22.05 6.18
C ILE A 120 -0.67 -21.63 6.29
N LEU A 121 -1.07 -21.00 7.40
CA LEU A 121 -2.46 -20.57 7.62
C LEU A 121 -2.89 -19.53 6.57
N VAL A 122 -2.05 -18.54 6.26
CA VAL A 122 -2.35 -17.54 5.21
C VAL A 122 -2.45 -18.22 3.84
N SER A 123 -1.53 -19.12 3.52
CA SER A 123 -1.54 -19.87 2.25
C SER A 123 -2.81 -20.72 2.12
N ALA A 124 -3.18 -21.44 3.18
CA ALA A 124 -4.41 -22.22 3.22
C ALA A 124 -5.66 -21.34 3.03
N GLY A 125 -5.71 -20.18 3.69
CA GLY A 125 -6.78 -19.20 3.52
C GLY A 125 -6.94 -18.71 2.08
N LEU A 126 -5.83 -18.42 1.39
CA LEU A 126 -5.82 -18.02 -0.03
C LEU A 126 -6.30 -19.15 -0.95
N ILE A 127 -5.91 -20.41 -0.67
CA ILE A 127 -6.35 -21.59 -1.44
C ILE A 127 -7.84 -21.83 -1.24
N LEU A 128 -8.34 -21.75 0.00
CA LEU A 128 -9.75 -21.92 0.32
C LEU A 128 -10.65 -20.91 -0.38
N LEU A 129 -10.13 -19.73 -0.70
CA LEU A 129 -10.86 -18.74 -1.49
C LEU A 129 -11.27 -19.28 -2.87
N LYS A 130 -10.39 -20.06 -3.51
CA LYS A 130 -10.65 -20.71 -4.80
C LYS A 130 -11.74 -21.80 -4.70
N PHE A 131 -11.81 -22.49 -3.57
CA PHE A 131 -12.72 -23.61 -3.33
C PHE A 131 -14.04 -23.19 -2.67
N ARG A 132 -14.29 -21.89 -2.48
CA ARG A 132 -15.55 -21.45 -1.90
C ARG A 132 -16.71 -21.88 -2.82
N PRO A 133 -17.53 -22.90 -2.44
CA PRO A 133 -18.67 -23.30 -3.21
C PRO A 133 -19.60 -22.09 -3.28
N GLY A 134 -19.87 -21.63 -4.48
CA GLY A 134 -20.75 -20.51 -4.70
C GLY A 134 -22.09 -20.84 -4.05
N THR A 135 -22.50 -20.11 -3.04
CA THR A 135 -23.90 -19.91 -2.73
C THR A 135 -24.46 -19.12 -3.90
N ALA A 136 -24.66 -19.89 -4.98
CA ALA A 136 -25.03 -19.42 -6.30
C ALA A 136 -26.53 -19.11 -6.33
N ARG A 137 -27.02 -18.19 -5.54
CA ARG A 137 -28.41 -17.83 -5.76
C ARG A 137 -28.79 -16.36 -5.68
N ASN A 138 -27.90 -15.42 -5.51
CA ASN A 138 -28.23 -13.99 -5.74
C ASN A 138 -26.99 -13.09 -5.71
N ARG A 139 -25.86 -13.49 -6.28
CA ARG A 139 -24.86 -12.50 -6.64
C ARG A 139 -24.93 -12.31 -8.14
N GLN A 140 -25.32 -11.09 -8.55
CA GLN A 140 -24.91 -10.57 -9.83
C GLN A 140 -23.46 -11.04 -10.04
N LYS A 141 -23.22 -11.76 -11.14
CA LYS A 141 -21.87 -12.05 -11.61
C LYS A 141 -21.21 -10.71 -11.84
N GLU A 142 -20.62 -10.12 -10.80
CA GLU A 142 -19.54 -9.16 -11.02
C GLU A 142 -18.45 -10.02 -11.65
N ASP A 143 -18.38 -9.99 -12.98
CA ASP A 143 -17.28 -10.58 -13.74
C ASP A 143 -16.02 -9.84 -13.32
N ILE A 144 -15.35 -10.36 -12.27
CA ILE A 144 -14.08 -9.81 -11.82
C ILE A 144 -13.10 -10.07 -12.95
N GLN A 145 -12.77 -9.00 -13.66
CA GLN A 145 -11.82 -9.12 -14.75
C GLN A 145 -10.48 -9.58 -14.19
N VAL A 146 -9.93 -10.63 -14.77
CA VAL A 146 -8.63 -11.24 -14.37
C VAL A 146 -7.53 -10.17 -14.27
N VAL A 147 -7.60 -9.12 -15.08
CA VAL A 147 -6.67 -7.99 -15.06
C VAL A 147 -6.60 -7.32 -13.68
N TYR A 148 -7.72 -7.16 -12.97
CA TYR A 148 -7.68 -6.53 -11.64
C TYR A 148 -7.14 -7.46 -10.56
N VAL A 149 -7.32 -8.77 -10.73
CA VAL A 149 -6.65 -9.78 -9.88
C VAL A 149 -5.14 -9.72 -10.09
N LEU A 150 -4.67 -9.63 -11.33
CA LEU A 150 -3.26 -9.45 -11.65
C LEU A 150 -2.71 -8.14 -11.08
N PHE A 151 -3.47 -7.03 -11.13
CA PHE A 151 -3.07 -5.77 -10.50
C PHE A 151 -2.93 -5.92 -8.97
N ALA A 152 -3.84 -6.64 -8.31
CA ALA A 152 -3.72 -6.90 -6.87
C ALA A 152 -2.44 -7.69 -6.55
N PHE A 153 -2.12 -8.76 -7.29
CA PHE A 153 -0.88 -9.52 -7.10
C PHE A 153 0.37 -8.68 -7.42
N ALA A 154 0.38 -7.95 -8.53
CA ALA A 154 1.49 -7.06 -8.88
C ALA A 154 1.74 -6.02 -7.77
N SER A 155 0.67 -5.42 -7.24
CA SER A 155 0.75 -4.53 -6.08
C SER A 155 1.37 -5.22 -4.86
N CYS A 156 0.97 -6.46 -4.56
CA CYS A 156 1.50 -7.22 -3.42
C CYS A 156 3.01 -7.49 -3.56
N ILE A 157 3.47 -7.86 -4.76
CA ILE A 157 4.89 -8.10 -5.05
C ILE A 157 5.68 -6.80 -4.90
N LEU A 158 5.23 -5.70 -5.53
CA LEU A 158 5.91 -4.41 -5.46
C LEU A 158 5.95 -3.85 -4.03
N ASN A 159 4.87 -4.01 -3.26
CA ASN A 159 4.87 -3.65 -1.83
C ASN A 159 5.84 -4.50 -1.01
N ALA A 160 5.97 -5.79 -1.30
CA ALA A 160 6.94 -6.66 -0.65
C ALA A 160 8.38 -6.25 -0.98
N VAL A 161 8.67 -5.92 -2.25
CA VAL A 161 9.97 -5.38 -2.69
C VAL A 161 10.28 -4.06 -1.99
N SER A 162 9.31 -3.14 -1.91
CA SER A 162 9.49 -1.88 -1.18
C SER A 162 9.80 -2.11 0.30
N GLY A 163 9.07 -3.02 0.96
CA GLY A 163 9.35 -3.37 2.35
C GLY A 163 10.74 -3.98 2.57
N LEU A 164 11.25 -4.74 1.59
CA LEU A 164 12.63 -5.21 1.59
C LEU A 164 13.63 -4.03 1.49
N MET A 165 13.36 -3.08 0.58
CA MET A 165 14.18 -1.88 0.44
C MET A 165 14.17 -1.03 1.72
N ASP A 166 13.02 -0.94 2.41
CA ASP A 166 12.92 -0.25 3.71
C ASP A 166 13.84 -0.89 4.75
N LYS A 167 13.82 -2.22 4.89
CA LYS A 167 14.70 -2.94 5.81
C LYS A 167 16.18 -2.69 5.52
N LEU A 168 16.57 -2.63 4.24
CA LEU A 168 17.95 -2.37 3.83
C LEU A 168 18.35 -0.91 4.10
N LEU A 169 17.48 0.05 3.72
CA LEU A 169 17.76 1.48 3.88
C LEU A 169 17.81 1.88 5.35
N MET A 170 16.93 1.38 6.20
CA MET A 170 16.88 1.69 7.63
C MET A 170 18.10 1.17 8.42
N ARG A 171 19.01 0.40 7.80
CA ARG A 171 20.32 0.07 8.40
C ARG A 171 21.31 1.23 8.29
N GLU A 172 21.12 2.13 7.33
CA GLU A 172 22.07 3.16 6.95
C GLU A 172 21.54 4.58 7.19
N ILE A 173 20.22 4.77 7.12
CA ILE A 173 19.56 6.06 7.28
C ILE A 173 18.48 6.00 8.35
N SER A 174 18.18 7.15 8.95
CA SER A 174 17.14 7.23 9.99
C SER A 174 15.71 7.10 9.39
N SER A 175 14.78 6.70 10.22
CA SER A 175 13.36 6.59 9.83
C SER A 175 12.81 7.94 9.34
N SER A 176 13.16 9.05 10.00
CA SER A 176 12.76 10.40 9.60
C SER A 176 13.28 10.78 8.22
N GLN A 177 14.55 10.45 7.92
CA GLN A 177 15.13 10.67 6.60
C GLN A 177 14.41 9.87 5.52
N LEU A 178 14.21 8.58 5.78
CA LEU A 178 13.49 7.70 4.85
C LEU A 178 12.08 8.21 4.59
N GLN A 179 11.30 8.49 5.63
CA GLN A 179 9.89 8.87 5.52
C GLN A 179 9.72 10.21 4.79
N PHE A 180 10.49 11.23 5.15
CA PHE A 180 10.41 12.56 4.53
C PHE A 180 10.70 12.50 3.03
N TRP A 181 11.87 11.95 2.64
CA TRP A 181 12.27 11.91 1.24
C TRP A 181 11.43 10.95 0.41
N TYR A 182 11.01 9.82 0.99
CA TYR A 182 10.08 8.91 0.35
C TYR A 182 8.76 9.59 -0.02
N MET A 183 8.16 10.33 0.92
CA MET A 183 6.90 11.03 0.68
C MET A 183 7.06 12.17 -0.32
N LEU A 184 8.16 12.93 -0.25
CA LEU A 184 8.46 14.00 -1.20
C LEU A 184 8.55 13.45 -2.64
N PHE A 185 9.32 12.37 -2.86
CA PHE A 185 9.43 11.75 -4.18
C PHE A 185 8.10 11.18 -4.66
N LEU A 186 7.33 10.57 -3.76
CA LEU A 186 6.02 9.99 -4.10
C LEU A 186 5.03 11.07 -4.56
N VAL A 187 4.92 12.18 -3.84
CA VAL A 187 4.11 13.34 -4.23
C VAL A 187 4.58 13.89 -5.57
N SER A 188 5.91 13.98 -5.76
CA SER A 188 6.50 14.46 -7.02
C SER A 188 6.11 13.56 -8.20
N TYR A 189 6.20 12.23 -8.05
CA TYR A 189 5.81 11.29 -9.11
C TYR A 189 4.34 11.38 -9.48
N TYR A 190 3.44 11.46 -8.49
CA TYR A 190 2.01 11.65 -8.78
C TYR A 190 1.73 13.03 -9.39
N GLY A 191 2.42 14.09 -8.93
CA GLY A 191 2.31 15.43 -9.51
C GLY A 191 2.76 15.46 -10.97
N ILE A 192 3.93 14.91 -11.27
CA ILE A 192 4.45 14.80 -12.65
C ILE A 192 3.46 14.01 -13.52
N TYR A 193 2.95 12.89 -13.02
CA TYR A 193 1.96 12.09 -13.75
C TYR A 193 0.73 12.90 -14.11
N LEU A 194 0.15 13.67 -13.16
CA LEU A 194 -1.03 14.49 -13.40
C LEU A 194 -0.78 15.61 -14.44
N VAL A 195 0.41 16.23 -14.38
CA VAL A 195 0.80 17.27 -15.33
C VAL A 195 0.98 16.70 -16.74
N VAL A 196 1.71 15.58 -16.87
CA VAL A 196 1.99 14.92 -18.16
C VAL A 196 0.71 14.41 -18.81
N THR A 197 -0.18 13.81 -18.04
CA THR A 197 -1.47 13.29 -18.55
C THR A 197 -2.54 14.37 -18.71
N ARG A 198 -2.22 15.63 -18.34
CA ARG A 198 -3.17 16.77 -18.37
C ARG A 198 -4.50 16.45 -17.70
N THR A 199 -4.47 15.63 -16.63
CA THR A 199 -5.67 15.25 -15.90
C THR A 199 -6.24 16.47 -15.18
N ARG A 200 -7.49 16.81 -15.50
CA ARG A 200 -8.18 17.93 -14.81
C ARG A 200 -8.56 17.47 -13.40
N ILE A 201 -8.02 18.15 -12.41
CA ILE A 201 -8.34 17.90 -11.00
C ILE A 201 -9.75 18.42 -10.70
N SER A 202 -10.62 17.55 -10.22
CA SER A 202 -11.96 17.94 -9.81
C SER A 202 -11.94 18.66 -8.46
N ARG A 203 -12.67 19.77 -8.34
CA ARG A 203 -12.86 20.46 -7.05
C ARG A 203 -13.56 19.59 -6.00
N SER A 204 -14.23 18.52 -6.42
CA SER A 204 -14.87 17.56 -5.52
C SER A 204 -13.87 16.81 -4.64
N VAL A 205 -12.61 16.67 -5.08
CA VAL A 205 -11.54 15.97 -4.35
C VAL A 205 -11.27 16.64 -3.00
N LEU A 206 -11.15 17.98 -2.98
CA LEU A 206 -10.90 18.74 -1.76
C LEU A 206 -12.06 18.68 -0.75
N LYS A 207 -13.29 18.46 -1.25
CA LYS A 207 -14.49 18.33 -0.41
C LYS A 207 -14.74 16.89 0.05
N ASN A 208 -13.95 15.92 -0.44
CA ASN A 208 -14.13 14.53 -0.09
C ASN A 208 -13.46 14.21 1.25
N GLY A 209 -14.25 14.22 2.33
CA GLY A 209 -13.77 13.92 3.69
C GLY A 209 -13.10 12.54 3.84
N TRP A 210 -13.38 11.58 2.94
CA TRP A 210 -12.72 10.27 2.95
C TRP A 210 -11.24 10.36 2.58
N ILE A 211 -10.82 11.31 1.76
CA ILE A 211 -9.41 11.53 1.42
C ILE A 211 -8.66 12.10 2.63
N TRP A 212 -9.27 13.03 3.35
CA TRP A 212 -8.70 13.57 4.60
C TRP A 212 -8.55 12.46 5.66
N LEU A 213 -9.59 11.65 5.85
CA LEU A 213 -9.51 10.52 6.77
C LEU A 213 -8.44 9.51 6.37
N LEU A 214 -8.27 9.26 5.06
CA LEU A 214 -7.25 8.35 4.54
C LEU A 214 -5.84 8.86 4.82
N SER A 215 -5.59 10.18 4.69
CA SER A 215 -4.27 10.77 4.98
C SER A 215 -3.91 10.70 6.46
N ILE A 216 -4.87 10.92 7.37
CA ILE A 216 -4.66 10.76 8.81
C ILE A 216 -4.36 9.29 9.16
N LEU A 217 -5.10 8.35 8.58
CA LEU A 217 -4.85 6.92 8.78
C LEU A 217 -3.50 6.46 8.22
N PHE A 218 -2.89 7.21 7.32
CA PHE A 218 -1.56 6.89 6.79
C PHE A 218 -0.47 7.10 7.84
N GLU A 219 -0.54 8.18 8.59
CA GLU A 219 0.46 8.51 9.62
C GLU A 219 0.45 7.54 10.82
N VAL A 220 -0.64 6.77 10.98
CA VAL A 220 -0.76 5.75 12.04
C VAL A 220 -0.06 4.44 11.65
N PHE A 221 0.32 4.25 10.36
CA PHE A 221 0.91 3.02 9.81
C PHE A 221 2.31 3.21 9.27
#